data_008be5128ba992cb28e1f244b9e6dc3a
#
_entry.id   008be5128ba992cb28e1f244b9e6dc3a
#
_cell.length_a   1.000
_cell.length_b   1.000
_cell.length_c   1.000
_cell.angle_alpha   90.00
_cell.angle_beta   90.00
_cell.angle_gamma   90.00
#
_symmetry.space_group_name_H-M   'P 1'
#
loop_
_entity.id
_entity.type
_entity.pdbx_description
1 polymer ?
#
loop_
_entity_poly.entity_id
_entity_poly.type
_entity_poly.pdbx_seq_one_letter_code
_entity_poly.pdbx_strand_id
1 'polypeptide(L)'
;MRRKIASHYALINGRLERNIIIEVDDRTITSIEQTDSIDNRAGVEFYPGILTAGMVNAHCHLELSYLRGAISEGSGFAGFAGAIGRVRNNFTTEERLRAASVADARMWEEGIEAVADIANDRLVMPVKERSAIHYHTFIEFFGLNNHSVESAHAMASGDNCSLTPHSTYSVQDK
;
A
#
# COMPACT_ATOMS: atom_id res chain seq x y z
N MET A 1 -19.20 -13.36 -8.60
CA MET A 1 -20.05 -13.14 -9.82
C MET A 1 -19.12 -12.98 -11.01
N ARG A 2 -19.28 -13.82 -12.03
CA ARG A 2 -18.41 -13.78 -13.21
C ARG A 2 -18.75 -12.60 -14.10
N ARG A 3 -17.72 -11.88 -14.53
CA ARG A 3 -17.80 -10.74 -15.45
C ARG A 3 -16.73 -10.88 -16.52
N LYS A 4 -17.02 -10.39 -17.73
CA LYS A 4 -16.05 -10.25 -18.81
C LYS A 4 -15.82 -8.77 -19.06
N ILE A 5 -14.59 -8.33 -18.94
CA ILE A 5 -14.23 -6.92 -19.08
C ILE A 5 -13.20 -6.75 -20.19
N ALA A 6 -13.29 -5.63 -20.90
CA ALA A 6 -12.36 -5.25 -21.94
C ALA A 6 -12.12 -3.72 -21.92
N SER A 7 -11.06 -3.29 -22.59
CA SER A 7 -10.68 -1.90 -22.71
C SER A 7 -9.98 -1.66 -24.06
N HIS A 8 -9.65 -0.39 -24.37
CA HIS A 8 -8.83 -0.08 -25.55
C HIS A 8 -7.50 -0.82 -25.52
N TYR A 9 -6.91 -0.94 -24.34
CA TYR A 9 -5.68 -1.66 -24.09
C TYR A 9 -5.77 -2.44 -22.77
N ALA A 10 -5.01 -3.49 -22.66
CA ALA A 10 -4.72 -4.17 -21.40
C ALA A 10 -3.20 -4.24 -21.20
N LEU A 11 -2.73 -3.97 -19.98
CA LEU A 11 -1.33 -4.13 -19.62
C LEU A 11 -1.10 -5.57 -19.14
N ILE A 12 -0.55 -6.41 -20.01
CA ILE A 12 -0.30 -7.83 -19.75
C ILE A 12 1.22 -8.07 -19.80
N ASN A 13 1.78 -8.56 -18.71
CA ASN A 13 3.22 -8.85 -18.60
C ASN A 13 4.13 -7.68 -19.05
N GLY A 14 3.75 -6.46 -18.68
CA GLY A 14 4.50 -5.24 -19.01
C GLY A 14 4.32 -4.76 -20.47
N ARG A 15 3.40 -5.33 -21.23
CA ARG A 15 3.09 -4.93 -22.59
C ARG A 15 1.65 -4.44 -22.74
N LEU A 16 1.45 -3.42 -23.56
CA LEU A 16 0.12 -2.96 -23.92
C LEU A 16 -0.40 -3.81 -25.08
N GLU A 17 -1.43 -4.60 -24.80
CA GLU A 17 -2.09 -5.47 -25.74
C GLU A 17 -3.48 -4.93 -26.11
N ARG A 18 -3.93 -5.21 -27.32
CA ARG A 18 -5.28 -4.88 -27.81
C ARG A 18 -6.14 -6.14 -27.89
N ASN A 19 -7.45 -5.90 -27.95
CA ASN A 19 -8.43 -6.97 -28.13
C ASN A 19 -8.32 -8.08 -27.07
N ILE A 20 -8.07 -7.65 -25.84
CA ILE A 20 -8.02 -8.54 -24.67
C ILE A 20 -9.35 -8.51 -23.95
N ILE A 21 -9.89 -9.70 -23.68
CA ILE A 21 -11.02 -9.90 -22.78
C ILE A 21 -10.49 -10.58 -21.52
N ILE A 22 -10.74 -9.96 -20.37
CA ILE A 22 -10.40 -10.53 -19.06
C ILE A 22 -11.68 -11.01 -18.41
N GLU A 23 -11.72 -12.28 -18.03
CA GLU A 23 -12.80 -12.85 -17.22
C GLU A 23 -12.39 -12.82 -15.75
N VAL A 24 -13.25 -12.26 -14.91
CA VAL A 24 -13.06 -12.20 -13.47
C VAL A 24 -14.22 -12.88 -12.77
N ASP A 25 -13.93 -13.64 -11.72
CA ASP A 25 -14.92 -14.15 -10.79
C ASP A 25 -14.60 -13.56 -9.41
N ASP A 26 -15.52 -12.70 -8.96
CA ASP A 26 -15.33 -11.86 -7.79
C ASP A 26 -14.06 -11.01 -7.91
N ARG A 27 -13.00 -11.30 -7.16
CA ARG A 27 -11.71 -10.58 -7.18
C ARG A 27 -10.60 -11.33 -7.92
N THR A 28 -10.92 -12.43 -8.57
CA THR A 28 -9.91 -13.30 -9.20
C THR A 28 -10.03 -13.27 -10.71
N ILE A 29 -8.92 -13.02 -11.40
CA ILE A 29 -8.83 -13.19 -12.85
C ILE A 29 -8.84 -14.69 -13.14
N THR A 30 -9.83 -15.16 -13.89
CA THR A 30 -10.00 -16.58 -14.24
C THR A 30 -9.54 -16.90 -15.65
N SER A 31 -9.59 -15.93 -16.57
CA SER A 31 -9.02 -16.09 -17.90
C SER A 31 -8.62 -14.75 -18.52
N ILE A 32 -7.66 -14.81 -19.43
CA ILE A 32 -7.24 -13.68 -20.29
C ILE A 32 -7.24 -14.25 -21.72
N GLU A 33 -8.09 -13.70 -22.58
CA GLU A 33 -8.26 -14.14 -23.97
C GLU A 33 -7.89 -12.99 -24.92
N GLN A 34 -7.05 -13.28 -25.89
CA GLN A 34 -6.83 -12.39 -27.02
C GLN A 34 -7.76 -12.75 -28.16
N THR A 35 -8.38 -11.78 -28.80
CA THR A 35 -9.39 -11.96 -29.84
C THR A 35 -9.05 -11.10 -31.04
N ASP A 36 -9.70 -11.37 -32.19
CA ASP A 36 -9.54 -10.52 -33.38
C ASP A 36 -10.22 -9.15 -33.22
N SER A 37 -11.34 -9.12 -32.49
CA SER A 37 -12.08 -7.89 -32.15
C SER A 37 -12.91 -8.08 -30.90
N ILE A 38 -13.06 -7.03 -30.12
CA ILE A 38 -13.98 -6.93 -28.97
C ILE A 38 -15.33 -6.30 -29.37
N ASP A 39 -15.47 -5.80 -30.60
CA ASP A 39 -16.69 -5.17 -31.04
C ASP A 39 -17.87 -6.13 -31.05
N ASN A 40 -19.02 -5.68 -30.50
CA ASN A 40 -20.28 -6.43 -30.44
C ASN A 40 -20.22 -7.80 -29.71
N ARG A 41 -19.25 -8.07 -28.86
CA ARG A 41 -19.24 -9.29 -28.03
C ARG A 41 -20.27 -9.21 -26.92
N ALA A 42 -21.29 -10.02 -27.01
CA ALA A 42 -22.35 -10.08 -25.99
C ALA A 42 -21.77 -10.42 -24.60
N GLY A 43 -22.19 -9.68 -23.58
CA GLY A 43 -21.79 -9.91 -22.20
C GLY A 43 -20.40 -9.42 -21.83
N VAL A 44 -19.71 -8.65 -22.69
CA VAL A 44 -18.45 -7.97 -22.37
C VAL A 44 -18.73 -6.53 -21.94
N GLU A 45 -18.29 -6.17 -20.76
CA GLU A 45 -18.32 -4.81 -20.24
C GLU A 45 -17.08 -4.06 -20.75
N PHE A 46 -17.29 -2.96 -21.45
CA PHE A 46 -16.18 -2.15 -22.00
C PHE A 46 -15.92 -0.91 -21.17
N TYR A 47 -14.67 -0.74 -20.73
CA TYR A 47 -14.19 0.42 -20.00
C TYR A 47 -13.15 1.15 -20.84
N PRO A 48 -13.37 2.41 -21.25
CA PRO A 48 -12.40 3.13 -22.07
C PRO A 48 -11.13 3.45 -21.26
N GLY A 49 -9.96 3.17 -21.85
CA GLY A 49 -8.67 3.44 -21.24
C GLY A 49 -7.69 2.27 -21.35
N ILE A 50 -6.96 2.04 -20.30
CA ILE A 50 -6.01 0.93 -20.15
C ILE A 50 -6.44 0.11 -18.93
N LEU A 51 -6.70 -1.17 -19.15
CA LEU A 51 -6.98 -2.11 -18.08
C LEU A 51 -5.66 -2.62 -17.49
N THR A 52 -5.50 -2.53 -16.19
CA THR A 52 -4.34 -3.02 -15.46
C THR A 52 -4.75 -3.92 -14.30
N ALA A 53 -3.86 -4.75 -13.82
CA ALA A 53 -4.01 -5.31 -12.48
C ALA A 53 -3.98 -4.18 -11.43
N GLY A 54 -4.48 -4.46 -10.24
CA GLY A 54 -4.38 -3.53 -9.10
C GLY A 54 -2.92 -3.16 -8.81
N MET A 55 -2.72 -1.93 -8.38
CA MET A 55 -1.38 -1.40 -8.13
C MET A 55 -0.85 -1.85 -6.77
N VAL A 56 0.48 -1.96 -6.67
CA VAL A 56 1.18 -2.25 -5.42
C VAL A 56 1.93 -1.00 -4.97
N ASN A 57 1.62 -0.51 -3.78
CA ASN A 57 2.43 0.51 -3.12
C ASN A 57 3.54 -0.20 -2.32
N ALA A 58 4.76 -0.24 -2.87
CA ALA A 58 5.88 -0.98 -2.31
C ALA A 58 6.58 -0.28 -1.13
N HIS A 59 6.17 0.93 -0.73
CA HIS A 59 6.72 1.64 0.42
C HIS A 59 5.72 2.66 0.95
N CYS A 60 5.21 2.43 2.15
CA CYS A 60 4.24 3.29 2.81
C CYS A 60 4.58 3.40 4.30
N HIS A 61 4.18 4.50 4.92
CA HIS A 61 4.14 4.71 6.36
C HIS A 61 2.72 5.15 6.74
N LEU A 62 1.76 4.23 6.73
CA LEU A 62 0.35 4.54 7.00
C LEU A 62 0.17 5.22 8.35
N GLU A 63 0.96 4.82 9.36
CA GLU A 63 0.95 5.41 10.70
C GLU A 63 1.30 6.90 10.72
N LEU A 64 1.99 7.43 9.69
CA LEU A 64 2.40 8.82 9.57
C LEU A 64 1.42 9.69 8.77
N SER A 65 0.30 9.14 8.33
CA SER A 65 -0.71 9.87 7.52
C SER A 65 -1.22 11.14 8.17
N TYR A 66 -1.22 11.22 9.50
CA TYR A 66 -1.63 12.39 10.26
C TYR A 66 -0.67 13.59 10.10
N LEU A 67 0.56 13.37 9.63
CA LEU A 67 1.54 14.43 9.39
C LEU A 67 1.32 15.19 8.07
N ARG A 68 0.36 14.77 7.27
CA ARG A 68 0.03 15.44 6.01
C ARG A 68 -0.30 16.92 6.24
N GLY A 69 0.49 17.80 5.64
CA GLY A 69 0.36 19.25 5.81
C GLY A 69 0.86 19.81 7.14
N ALA A 70 1.30 18.96 8.08
CA ALA A 70 1.84 19.41 9.36
C ALA A 70 3.35 19.72 9.30
N ILE A 71 4.04 19.27 8.25
CA ILE A 71 5.47 19.48 8.02
C ILE A 71 5.63 20.28 6.73
N SER A 72 6.43 21.36 6.78
CA SER A 72 6.71 22.20 5.62
C SER A 72 7.52 21.44 4.58
N GLU A 73 7.16 21.61 3.32
CA GLU A 73 7.91 21.10 2.18
C GLU A 73 9.28 21.80 2.08
N GLY A 74 10.23 21.16 1.39
CA GLY A 74 11.54 21.75 1.07
C GLY A 74 12.52 21.87 2.23
N SER A 75 12.21 21.30 3.42
CA SER A 75 13.09 21.39 4.60
C SER A 75 14.33 20.48 4.56
N GLY A 76 14.46 19.64 3.53
CA GLY A 76 15.50 18.61 3.42
C GLY A 76 15.35 17.50 4.46
N PHE A 77 16.19 16.45 4.35
CA PHE A 77 16.08 15.26 5.20
C PHE A 77 16.21 15.58 6.71
N ALA A 78 17.23 16.34 7.10
CA ALA A 78 17.45 16.68 8.51
C ALA A 78 16.32 17.55 9.09
N GLY A 79 15.80 18.49 8.29
CA GLY A 79 14.66 19.33 8.66
C GLY A 79 13.38 18.51 8.83
N PHE A 80 13.12 17.59 7.90
CA PHE A 80 11.99 16.67 7.95
C PHE A 80 12.04 15.75 9.19
N ALA A 81 13.17 15.07 9.42
CA ALA A 81 13.34 14.17 10.57
C ALA A 81 13.16 14.91 11.91
N GLY A 82 13.75 16.11 12.03
CA GLY A 82 13.58 16.97 13.20
C GLY A 82 12.15 17.48 13.37
N ALA A 83 11.44 17.75 12.28
CA ALA A 83 10.04 18.18 12.31
C ALA A 83 9.11 17.06 12.79
N ILE A 84 9.29 15.82 12.34
CA ILE A 84 8.53 14.66 12.85
C ILE A 84 8.61 14.60 14.37
N GLY A 85 9.82 14.67 14.95
CA GLY A 85 10.03 14.61 16.39
C GLY A 85 9.28 15.71 17.17
N ARG A 86 9.17 16.89 16.59
CA ARG A 86 8.49 18.04 17.21
C ARG A 86 6.96 17.96 17.13
N VAL A 87 6.42 17.48 16.01
CA VAL A 87 4.97 17.58 15.76
C VAL A 87 4.21 16.28 16.08
N ARG A 88 4.89 15.14 16.15
CA ARG A 88 4.23 13.84 16.34
C ARG A 88 3.36 13.74 17.60
N ASN A 89 3.72 14.45 18.66
CA ASN A 89 3.00 14.45 19.93
C ASN A 89 1.83 15.46 19.99
N ASN A 90 1.62 16.23 18.93
CA ASN A 90 0.54 17.21 18.87
C ASN A 90 -0.80 16.60 18.43
N PHE A 91 -0.81 15.30 18.12
CA PHE A 91 -1.96 14.59 17.60
C PHE A 91 -2.42 13.50 18.57
N THR A 92 -3.72 13.44 18.79
CA THR A 92 -4.36 12.39 19.57
C THR A 92 -4.35 11.05 18.83
N THR A 93 -4.54 9.97 19.56
CA THR A 93 -4.71 8.63 18.99
C THR A 93 -5.86 8.58 17.97
N GLU A 94 -6.97 9.25 18.26
CA GLU A 94 -8.13 9.32 17.36
C GLU A 94 -7.80 10.02 16.06
N GLU A 95 -7.11 11.15 16.11
CA GLU A 95 -6.67 11.88 14.91
C GLU A 95 -5.73 11.05 14.05
N ARG A 96 -4.80 10.33 14.67
CA ARG A 96 -3.88 9.42 13.97
C ARG A 96 -4.63 8.27 13.28
N LEU A 97 -5.55 7.60 13.98
CA LEU A 97 -6.38 6.53 13.42
C LEU A 97 -7.30 7.04 12.29
N ARG A 98 -7.91 8.19 12.48
CA ARG A 98 -8.77 8.81 11.45
C ARG A 98 -7.95 9.13 10.19
N ALA A 99 -6.78 9.73 10.33
CA ALA A 99 -5.90 10.05 9.21
C ALA A 99 -5.46 8.79 8.45
N ALA A 100 -5.10 7.71 9.17
CA ALA A 100 -4.76 6.43 8.57
C ALA A 100 -5.95 5.83 7.81
N SER A 101 -7.17 5.87 8.37
CA SER A 101 -8.37 5.36 7.70
C SER A 101 -8.70 6.14 6.42
N VAL A 102 -8.51 7.46 6.43
CA VAL A 102 -8.73 8.30 5.24
C VAL A 102 -7.67 7.99 4.17
N ALA A 103 -6.42 7.79 4.57
CA ALA A 103 -5.34 7.45 3.63
C ALA A 103 -5.54 6.06 3.01
N ASP A 104 -5.97 5.08 3.81
CA ASP A 104 -6.32 3.74 3.36
C ASP A 104 -7.44 3.77 2.31
N ALA A 105 -8.57 4.41 2.64
CA ALA A 105 -9.71 4.53 1.72
C ALA A 105 -9.30 5.20 0.39
N ARG A 106 -8.48 6.25 0.47
CA ARG A 106 -8.00 6.95 -0.71
C ARG A 106 -7.06 6.09 -1.57
N MET A 107 -6.15 5.32 -0.97
CA MET A 107 -5.31 4.39 -1.71
C MET A 107 -6.15 3.35 -2.45
N TRP A 108 -7.20 2.83 -1.80
CA TRP A 108 -8.15 1.91 -2.44
C TRP A 108 -8.87 2.54 -3.63
N GLU A 109 -9.39 3.76 -3.47
CA GLU A 109 -10.05 4.52 -4.54
C GLU A 109 -9.12 4.80 -5.73
N GLU A 110 -7.83 4.95 -5.48
CA GLU A 110 -6.79 5.13 -6.50
C GLU A 110 -6.30 3.80 -7.13
N GLY A 111 -6.89 2.65 -6.75
CA GLY A 111 -6.60 1.33 -7.34
C GLY A 111 -5.41 0.60 -6.72
N ILE A 112 -5.00 0.96 -5.51
CA ILE A 112 -3.97 0.22 -4.76
C ILE A 112 -4.61 -1.03 -4.14
N GLU A 113 -4.12 -2.20 -4.51
CA GLU A 113 -4.60 -3.50 -4.03
C GLU A 113 -3.70 -4.11 -2.95
N ALA A 114 -2.43 -3.73 -2.92
CA ALA A 114 -1.48 -4.22 -1.92
C ALA A 114 -0.51 -3.12 -1.48
N VAL A 115 -0.10 -3.17 -0.22
CA VAL A 115 0.80 -2.19 0.39
C VAL A 115 1.87 -2.89 1.22
N ALA A 116 3.14 -2.55 0.96
CA ALA A 116 4.25 -2.81 1.84
C ALA A 116 4.37 -1.61 2.81
N ASP A 117 3.87 -1.77 4.02
CA ASP A 117 3.78 -0.70 5.01
C ASP A 117 4.84 -0.83 6.09
N ILE A 118 5.63 0.22 6.27
CA ILE A 118 6.65 0.31 7.31
C ILE A 118 6.01 0.90 8.56
N ALA A 119 6.15 0.24 9.71
CA ALA A 119 5.52 0.66 10.96
C ALA A 119 6.48 0.61 12.15
N ASN A 120 6.37 1.60 13.01
CA ASN A 120 7.12 1.70 14.26
C ASN A 120 6.27 1.34 15.48
N ASP A 121 4.96 1.22 15.30
CA ASP A 121 4.02 0.79 16.33
C ASP A 121 2.85 -0.01 15.71
N ARG A 122 1.95 -0.51 16.54
CA ARG A 122 0.78 -1.28 16.12
C ARG A 122 -0.52 -0.48 16.11
N LEU A 123 -0.46 0.83 16.27
CA LEU A 123 -1.64 1.67 16.43
C LEU A 123 -2.62 1.53 15.26
N VAL A 124 -2.10 1.51 14.03
CA VAL A 124 -2.93 1.47 12.81
C VAL A 124 -3.30 0.05 12.34
N MET A 125 -2.89 -1.00 13.06
CA MET A 125 -3.25 -2.38 12.70
C MET A 125 -4.76 -2.59 12.56
N PRO A 126 -5.64 -2.05 13.43
CA PRO A 126 -7.08 -2.21 13.27
C PRO A 126 -7.65 -1.57 11.99
N VAL A 127 -6.96 -0.58 11.40
CA VAL A 127 -7.33 -0.02 10.09
C VAL A 127 -7.01 -1.04 9.00
N LYS A 128 -5.79 -1.59 9.00
CA LYS A 128 -5.34 -2.58 8.02
C LYS A 128 -6.19 -3.86 8.03
N GLU A 129 -6.55 -4.35 9.22
CA GLU A 129 -7.37 -5.56 9.39
C GLU A 129 -8.78 -5.43 8.78
N ARG A 130 -9.31 -4.21 8.67
CA ARG A 130 -10.61 -3.92 8.07
C ARG A 130 -10.54 -3.44 6.63
N SER A 131 -9.33 -3.21 6.14
CA SER A 131 -9.10 -2.69 4.79
C SER A 131 -9.45 -3.72 3.71
N ALA A 132 -9.84 -3.23 2.54
CA ALA A 132 -9.90 -4.02 1.31
C ALA A 132 -8.51 -4.24 0.69
N ILE A 133 -7.53 -3.43 1.08
CA ILE A 133 -6.13 -3.51 0.64
C ILE A 133 -5.42 -4.63 1.40
N HIS A 134 -4.62 -5.41 0.69
CA HIS A 134 -3.73 -6.39 1.31
C HIS A 134 -2.47 -5.69 1.86
N TYR A 135 -2.29 -5.69 3.17
CA TYR A 135 -1.11 -5.13 3.82
C TYR A 135 -0.11 -6.22 4.19
N HIS A 136 1.17 -6.00 3.85
CA HIS A 136 2.29 -6.62 4.54
C HIS A 136 2.99 -5.55 5.38
N THR A 137 3.07 -5.76 6.69
CA THR A 137 3.64 -4.77 7.61
C THR A 137 5.08 -5.13 7.96
N PHE A 138 5.99 -4.22 7.67
CA PHE A 138 7.38 -4.30 8.09
C PHE A 138 7.54 -3.50 9.38
N ILE A 139 7.71 -4.20 10.50
CA ILE A 139 8.02 -3.57 11.79
C ILE A 139 9.48 -3.14 11.75
N GLU A 140 9.68 -1.84 11.80
CA GLU A 140 10.96 -1.21 11.63
C GLU A 140 11.71 -1.12 12.98
N PHE A 141 12.98 -1.47 12.97
CA PHE A 141 13.86 -1.24 14.09
C PHE A 141 15.04 -0.35 13.70
N PHE A 142 15.45 0.48 14.65
CA PHE A 142 16.58 1.39 14.51
C PHE A 142 17.23 1.62 15.87
N GLY A 143 18.47 2.11 15.85
CA GLY A 143 19.24 2.34 17.05
C GLY A 143 20.46 1.42 17.17
N LEU A 144 21.37 1.85 18.06
CA LEU A 144 22.66 1.22 18.26
C LEU A 144 22.66 0.24 19.43
N ASN A 145 21.50 -0.26 19.85
CA ASN A 145 21.37 -1.22 20.94
C ASN A 145 20.35 -2.34 20.60
N ASN A 146 20.45 -3.46 21.29
CA ASN A 146 19.62 -4.63 21.02
C ASN A 146 18.16 -4.45 21.46
N HIS A 147 17.82 -3.49 22.32
CA HIS A 147 16.45 -3.27 22.79
C HIS A 147 15.46 -2.94 21.69
N SER A 148 15.91 -2.22 20.66
CA SER A 148 15.05 -1.88 19.53
C SER A 148 14.66 -3.12 18.71
N VAL A 149 15.59 -4.06 18.54
CA VAL A 149 15.34 -5.32 17.80
C VAL A 149 14.39 -6.21 18.58
N GLU A 150 14.59 -6.39 19.89
CA GLU A 150 13.71 -7.19 20.75
C GLU A 150 12.29 -6.63 20.78
N SER A 151 12.14 -5.31 20.90
CA SER A 151 10.85 -4.64 20.88
C SER A 151 10.14 -4.80 19.53
N ALA A 152 10.87 -4.63 18.43
CA ALA A 152 10.33 -4.81 17.08
C ALA A 152 9.94 -6.29 16.85
N HIS A 153 10.74 -7.24 17.32
CA HIS A 153 10.43 -8.67 17.24
C HIS A 153 9.12 -9.01 17.98
N ALA A 154 8.93 -8.48 19.18
CA ALA A 154 7.70 -8.66 19.93
C ALA A 154 6.47 -8.07 19.21
N MET A 155 6.65 -6.99 18.45
CA MET A 155 5.59 -6.38 17.65
C MET A 155 5.34 -7.09 16.31
N ALA A 156 6.33 -7.77 15.75
CA ALA A 156 6.22 -8.47 14.45
C ALA A 156 5.53 -9.84 14.61
N SER A 157 4.37 -9.87 15.25
CA SER A 157 3.54 -11.07 15.44
C SER A 157 2.38 -11.08 14.44
N GLY A 158 2.15 -12.25 13.80
CA GLY A 158 1.07 -12.46 12.81
C GLY A 158 1.59 -12.73 11.39
N ASP A 159 0.70 -13.25 10.55
CA ASP A 159 1.06 -13.83 9.26
C ASP A 159 1.55 -12.79 8.22
N ASN A 160 1.15 -11.55 8.34
CA ASN A 160 1.51 -10.49 7.38
C ASN A 160 2.45 -9.44 8.01
N CYS A 161 3.34 -9.87 8.90
CA CYS A 161 4.33 -9.01 9.52
C CYS A 161 5.75 -9.57 9.36
N SER A 162 6.70 -8.67 9.16
CA SER A 162 8.13 -8.98 9.09
C SER A 162 8.93 -7.90 9.81
N LEU A 163 10.16 -8.22 10.19
CA LEU A 163 11.11 -7.24 10.68
C LEU A 163 11.85 -6.58 9.52
N THR A 164 12.16 -5.30 9.66
CA THR A 164 13.05 -4.60 8.75
C THR A 164 13.96 -3.63 9.50
N PRO A 165 15.26 -3.55 9.16
CA PRO A 165 16.11 -2.45 9.63
C PRO A 165 15.71 -1.17 8.92
N HIS A 166 15.73 -0.04 9.65
CA HIS A 166 15.43 1.27 9.08
C HIS A 166 16.40 1.64 7.95
N SER A 167 17.69 1.50 8.23
CA SER A 167 18.75 1.80 7.26
C SER A 167 20.11 1.30 7.77
N THR A 168 21.08 1.18 6.87
CA THR A 168 22.45 0.75 7.20
C THR A 168 23.18 1.70 8.14
N TYR A 169 22.85 2.99 8.16
CA TYR A 169 23.46 3.98 9.05
C TYR A 169 22.78 4.10 10.42
N SER A 170 21.64 3.46 10.61
CA SER A 170 20.84 3.55 11.84
C SER A 170 20.80 2.27 12.66
N VAL A 171 21.46 1.22 12.21
CA VAL A 171 21.59 -0.07 12.90
C VAL A 171 23.05 -0.45 13.06
N GLN A 172 23.38 -1.23 14.11
CA GLN A 172 24.73 -1.77 14.29
C GLN A 172 24.95 -2.98 13.39
N ASP A 173 26.12 -3.05 12.75
CA ASP A 173 26.67 -4.29 12.22
C ASP A 173 27.05 -5.21 13.38
N LYS A 174 26.41 -6.37 13.50
CA LYS A 174 26.83 -7.49 14.35
C LYS A 174 26.69 -8.79 13.57
#